data_ef8fd53fb0472f331ecf11a82a2ffc68
#
_entry.id   ef8fd53fb0472f331ecf11a82a2ffc68
#
_cell.length_a   1.000
_cell.length_b   1.000
_cell.length_c   1.000
_cell.angle_alpha   90.00
_cell.angle_beta   90.00
_cell.angle_gamma   90.00
#
_symmetry.space_group_name_H-M   'P 1'
#
loop_
_entity.id
_entity.type
_entity.pdbx_description
1 polymer ?
#
loop_
_entity_poly.entity_id
_entity_poly.type
_entity_poly.pdbx_seq_one_letter_code
_entity_poly.pdbx_strand_id
1 'polypeptide(L)'
;MKIENFNFAGHKAIVRVDFNVPLDENGNVTDDTRIRGALPTLKKVLADGGALIMMSHMGKPKGKVKPELSLSQIVKNVSDALGVEVKFAKDCGNADAEAAALKPGEALLLENLRFYPEEEGKPIGVEKGTPEFDAAKAEMKERQKKFAAKLASYADVYVMDAFGTAHRKHASTAVIADSFDKDHKMLGFLMEKEVKAVDAVLGNIKRPFTAIMGGSKVSTKIGIIENLLTKVYNLILCGGMTYTFSKALGGKIGMSICEDDKLDVALDVIKKAKENGVNLVLGTDSICGDDFKNDCNTQVCPSNNIPDGWEGMDAGPETRKAFAAAIKGAKTILWNGPAGVFEFDNFAGGSKAIADAIAEATKEGAFSLIGGGDSVACINKFGLADQVSYISTGGGALLEAIEGKVLPGVAAIEK
;
A
#
# COMPACT_ATOMS: atom_id res chain seq x y z
N MET A 1 23.98 -0.81 -3.79
CA MET A 1 24.25 0.58 -4.27
C MET A 1 23.11 1.48 -3.86
N LYS A 2 23.38 2.73 -3.39
CA LYS A 2 22.35 3.74 -3.17
C LYS A 2 22.22 4.67 -4.36
N ILE A 3 21.01 5.01 -4.74
CA ILE A 3 20.74 5.83 -5.92
C ILE A 3 21.38 7.22 -5.85
N GLU A 4 21.45 7.84 -4.68
CA GLU A 4 22.07 9.16 -4.50
C GLU A 4 23.55 9.18 -4.88
N ASN A 5 24.22 8.03 -4.74
CA ASN A 5 25.67 7.87 -4.99
C ASN A 5 25.98 7.33 -6.39
N PHE A 6 24.97 6.97 -7.17
CA PHE A 6 25.17 6.45 -8.52
C PHE A 6 25.11 7.58 -9.55
N ASN A 7 26.06 7.60 -10.47
CA ASN A 7 26.06 8.54 -11.59
C ASN A 7 25.54 7.84 -12.85
N PHE A 8 24.39 8.27 -13.33
CA PHE A 8 23.74 7.69 -14.51
C PHE A 8 24.34 8.15 -15.86
N ALA A 9 25.30 9.09 -15.85
CA ALA A 9 25.95 9.53 -17.08
C ALA A 9 26.56 8.34 -17.83
N GLY A 10 26.25 8.21 -19.13
CA GLY A 10 26.71 7.09 -19.95
C GLY A 10 25.96 5.77 -19.76
N HIS A 11 24.92 5.75 -18.91
CA HIS A 11 24.11 4.57 -18.64
C HIS A 11 22.71 4.70 -19.20
N LYS A 12 22.11 3.54 -19.55
CA LYS A 12 20.66 3.39 -19.76
C LYS A 12 20.08 2.72 -18.51
N ALA A 13 19.17 3.42 -17.85
CA ALA A 13 18.50 2.89 -16.66
C ALA A 13 17.08 2.44 -17.01
N ILE A 14 16.73 1.22 -16.64
CA ILE A 14 15.37 0.74 -16.66
C ILE A 14 14.77 0.87 -15.25
N VAL A 15 13.75 1.71 -15.12
CA VAL A 15 13.13 2.04 -13.84
C VAL A 15 11.74 1.43 -13.79
N ARG A 16 11.51 0.58 -12.78
CA ARG A 16 10.17 0.07 -12.49
C ARG A 16 9.43 1.09 -11.65
N VAL A 17 8.47 1.74 -12.25
CA VAL A 17 7.59 2.73 -11.61
C VAL A 17 6.19 2.17 -11.42
N ASP A 18 5.40 2.82 -10.60
CA ASP A 18 3.97 2.54 -10.46
C ASP A 18 3.15 3.68 -11.09
N PHE A 19 2.81 3.49 -12.35
CA PHE A 19 1.95 4.39 -13.12
C PHE A 19 0.53 3.85 -13.28
N ASN A 20 0.11 2.98 -12.36
CA ASN A 20 -1.27 2.51 -12.29
C ASN A 20 -2.18 3.61 -11.70
N VAL A 21 -2.39 4.64 -12.50
CA VAL A 21 -3.18 5.82 -12.12
C VAL A 21 -4.63 5.66 -12.55
N PRO A 22 -5.59 6.27 -11.82
CA PRO A 22 -6.98 6.25 -12.22
C PRO A 22 -7.22 7.12 -13.46
N LEU A 23 -8.03 6.61 -14.38
CA LEU A 23 -8.45 7.28 -15.60
C LEU A 23 -9.96 7.50 -15.58
N ASP A 24 -10.41 8.61 -16.18
CA ASP A 24 -11.84 8.84 -16.45
C ASP A 24 -12.31 8.08 -17.70
N GLU A 25 -13.58 8.23 -18.06
CA GLU A 25 -14.20 7.58 -19.22
C GLU A 25 -13.52 7.96 -20.53
N ASN A 26 -12.85 9.11 -20.59
CA ASN A 26 -12.15 9.61 -21.75
C ASN A 26 -10.64 9.27 -21.77
N GLY A 27 -10.17 8.49 -20.79
CA GLY A 27 -8.76 8.13 -20.65
C GLY A 27 -7.88 9.22 -20.05
N ASN A 28 -8.46 10.23 -19.41
CA ASN A 28 -7.70 11.26 -18.73
C ASN A 28 -7.32 10.84 -17.32
N VAL A 29 -6.11 11.19 -16.91
CA VAL A 29 -5.63 10.94 -15.55
C VAL A 29 -6.40 11.83 -14.57
N THR A 30 -7.05 11.24 -13.58
CA THR A 30 -7.81 11.96 -12.53
C THR A 30 -7.01 12.19 -11.25
N ASP A 31 -5.94 11.43 -11.05
CA ASP A 31 -5.00 11.59 -9.94
C ASP A 31 -3.60 11.20 -10.41
N ASP A 32 -2.68 12.14 -10.39
CA ASP A 32 -1.29 11.98 -10.85
C ASP A 32 -0.28 11.74 -9.71
N THR A 33 -0.76 11.49 -8.49
CA THR A 33 0.09 11.31 -7.30
C THR A 33 1.20 10.30 -7.51
N ARG A 34 0.91 9.18 -8.17
CA ARG A 34 1.90 8.14 -8.45
C ARG A 34 2.95 8.57 -9.46
N ILE A 35 2.55 9.34 -10.47
CA ILE A 35 3.50 9.92 -11.44
C ILE A 35 4.44 10.88 -10.72
N ARG A 36 3.88 11.79 -9.92
CA ARG A 36 4.68 12.75 -9.13
C ARG A 36 5.62 12.07 -8.14
N GLY A 37 5.17 10.98 -7.52
CA GLY A 37 5.98 10.20 -6.58
C GLY A 37 7.22 9.57 -7.21
N ALA A 38 7.19 9.26 -8.49
CA ALA A 38 8.32 8.70 -9.24
C ALA A 38 9.32 9.76 -9.73
N LEU A 39 8.93 11.03 -9.78
CA LEU A 39 9.73 12.10 -10.40
C LEU A 39 11.15 12.26 -9.81
N PRO A 40 11.38 12.20 -8.49
CA PRO A 40 12.74 12.34 -7.97
C PRO A 40 13.73 11.35 -8.58
N THR A 41 13.33 10.09 -8.70
CA THR A 41 14.16 9.03 -9.32
C THR A 41 14.35 9.27 -10.82
N LEU A 42 13.27 9.55 -11.53
CA LEU A 42 13.31 9.75 -12.98
C LEU A 42 14.14 10.99 -13.36
N LYS A 43 13.98 12.07 -12.61
CA LYS A 43 14.76 13.30 -12.81
C LYS A 43 16.22 13.13 -12.47
N LYS A 44 16.56 12.31 -11.48
CA LYS A 44 17.97 11.97 -11.17
C LYS A 44 18.67 11.32 -12.37
N VAL A 45 18.02 10.34 -13.00
CA VAL A 45 18.57 9.65 -14.19
C VAL A 45 18.83 10.65 -15.30
N LEU A 46 17.86 11.50 -15.62
CA LEU A 46 17.97 12.50 -16.69
C LEU A 46 18.97 13.62 -16.36
N ALA A 47 18.97 14.10 -15.12
CA ALA A 47 19.87 15.16 -14.67
C ALA A 47 21.34 14.77 -14.74
N ASP A 48 21.66 13.49 -14.48
CA ASP A 48 23.02 12.95 -14.63
C ASP A 48 23.45 12.78 -16.11
N GLY A 49 22.50 12.91 -17.04
CA GLY A 49 22.73 12.68 -18.46
C GLY A 49 22.51 11.22 -18.89
N GLY A 50 21.82 10.43 -18.09
CA GLY A 50 21.44 9.05 -18.44
C GLY A 50 20.29 8.99 -19.43
N ALA A 51 20.13 7.84 -20.09
CA ALA A 51 18.94 7.50 -20.86
C ALA A 51 17.95 6.76 -19.96
N LEU A 52 16.69 7.16 -20.01
CA LEU A 52 15.65 6.68 -19.10
C LEU A 52 14.65 5.77 -19.81
N ILE A 53 14.53 4.53 -19.35
CA ILE A 53 13.47 3.60 -19.77
C ILE A 53 12.56 3.37 -18.57
N MET A 54 11.27 3.67 -18.72
CA MET A 54 10.26 3.46 -17.69
C MET A 54 9.40 2.26 -18.04
N MET A 55 9.11 1.43 -17.04
CA MET A 55 8.18 0.30 -17.17
C MET A 55 7.20 0.26 -16.02
N SER A 56 5.95 -0.03 -16.31
CA SER A 56 4.87 -0.09 -15.34
C SER A 56 3.77 -1.05 -15.81
N HIS A 57 2.85 -1.32 -14.90
CA HIS A 57 1.56 -1.92 -15.21
C HIS A 57 0.44 -0.90 -15.11
N MET A 58 -0.70 -1.22 -15.68
CA MET A 58 -1.98 -0.53 -15.49
C MET A 58 -3.10 -1.56 -15.42
N GLY A 59 -3.91 -1.49 -14.36
CA GLY A 59 -5.06 -2.37 -14.17
C GLY A 59 -4.73 -3.87 -14.06
N LYS A 60 -5.71 -4.66 -14.46
CA LYS A 60 -5.63 -6.14 -14.42
C LYS A 60 -6.02 -6.75 -15.78
N PRO A 61 -5.20 -6.63 -16.81
CA PRO A 61 -5.49 -7.14 -18.14
C PRO A 61 -5.43 -8.67 -18.25
N LYS A 62 -4.89 -9.36 -17.25
CA LYS A 62 -4.80 -10.84 -17.19
C LYS A 62 -4.02 -11.44 -18.39
N GLY A 63 -2.89 -10.84 -18.74
CA GLY A 63 -2.02 -11.33 -19.79
C GLY A 63 -2.56 -11.16 -21.22
N LYS A 64 -3.47 -10.20 -21.40
CA LYS A 64 -4.05 -9.88 -22.71
C LYS A 64 -3.92 -8.39 -23.02
N VAL A 65 -3.73 -8.07 -24.30
CA VAL A 65 -3.74 -6.68 -24.72
C VAL A 65 -5.16 -6.12 -24.63
N LYS A 66 -5.30 -5.03 -23.86
CA LYS A 66 -6.54 -4.29 -23.68
C LYS A 66 -6.28 -2.81 -23.92
N PRO A 67 -6.80 -2.22 -25.00
CA PRO A 67 -6.54 -0.81 -25.34
C PRO A 67 -6.89 0.16 -24.22
N GLU A 68 -7.94 -0.10 -23.45
CA GLU A 68 -8.37 0.71 -22.31
C GLU A 68 -7.38 0.70 -21.12
N LEU A 69 -6.42 -0.23 -21.14
CA LEU A 69 -5.35 -0.34 -20.13
C LEU A 69 -3.96 -0.05 -20.72
N SER A 70 -3.90 0.54 -21.92
CA SER A 70 -2.64 0.94 -22.52
C SER A 70 -2.01 2.12 -21.78
N LEU A 71 -0.71 2.04 -21.54
CA LEU A 71 0.08 3.15 -20.97
C LEU A 71 0.28 4.30 -21.97
N SER A 72 -0.07 4.12 -23.24
CA SER A 72 -0.05 5.23 -24.23
C SER A 72 -0.93 6.41 -23.80
N GLN A 73 -1.98 6.14 -23.03
CA GLN A 73 -2.93 7.15 -22.56
C GLN A 73 -2.30 8.16 -21.59
N ILE A 74 -1.19 7.81 -20.94
CA ILE A 74 -0.55 8.67 -19.92
C ILE A 74 0.78 9.29 -20.39
N VAL A 75 1.22 9.00 -21.61
CA VAL A 75 2.50 9.51 -22.13
C VAL A 75 2.59 11.02 -22.05
N LYS A 76 1.52 11.74 -22.37
CA LYS A 76 1.50 13.20 -22.27
C LYS A 76 1.65 13.67 -20.81
N ASN A 77 0.95 13.03 -19.88
CA ASN A 77 1.03 13.37 -18.46
C ASN A 77 2.45 13.18 -17.91
N VAL A 78 3.10 12.07 -18.28
CA VAL A 78 4.48 11.79 -17.87
C VAL A 78 5.45 12.77 -18.51
N SER A 79 5.28 13.09 -19.81
CA SER A 79 6.09 14.08 -20.51
C SER A 79 6.00 15.47 -19.85
N ASP A 80 4.79 15.91 -19.56
CA ASP A 80 4.55 17.20 -18.90
C ASP A 80 5.19 17.24 -17.50
N ALA A 81 5.06 16.17 -16.73
CA ALA A 81 5.61 16.06 -15.39
C ALA A 81 7.17 16.02 -15.40
N LEU A 82 7.77 15.33 -16.36
CA LEU A 82 9.23 15.25 -16.51
C LEU A 82 9.85 16.49 -17.14
N GLY A 83 9.08 17.24 -17.93
CA GLY A 83 9.59 18.36 -18.69
C GLY A 83 10.41 17.96 -19.93
N VAL A 84 10.30 16.72 -20.38
CA VAL A 84 10.91 16.19 -21.60
C VAL A 84 9.89 15.37 -22.37
N GLU A 85 10.08 15.26 -23.69
CA GLU A 85 9.24 14.38 -24.51
C GLU A 85 9.52 12.91 -24.16
N VAL A 86 8.47 12.16 -23.82
CA VAL A 86 8.54 10.74 -23.56
C VAL A 86 8.15 9.98 -24.84
N LYS A 87 9.05 9.15 -25.32
CA LYS A 87 8.79 8.22 -26.42
C LYS A 87 8.04 7.00 -25.89
N PHE A 88 7.28 6.33 -26.74
CA PHE A 88 6.47 5.17 -26.34
C PHE A 88 6.80 3.96 -27.18
N ALA A 89 7.08 2.82 -26.52
CA ALA A 89 7.25 1.52 -27.18
C ALA A 89 5.95 0.71 -27.04
N LYS A 90 5.33 0.39 -28.15
CA LYS A 90 4.01 -0.26 -28.22
C LYS A 90 3.97 -1.71 -27.73
N ASP A 91 5.13 -2.31 -27.53
CA ASP A 91 5.27 -3.68 -27.06
C ASP A 91 6.47 -3.77 -26.11
N CYS A 92 6.21 -3.95 -24.80
CA CYS A 92 7.28 -4.01 -23.80
C CYS A 92 8.19 -5.23 -23.99
N GLY A 93 7.70 -6.31 -24.54
CA GLY A 93 8.48 -7.53 -24.81
C GLY A 93 9.28 -7.50 -26.11
N ASN A 94 9.13 -6.46 -26.93
CA ASN A 94 9.79 -6.33 -28.23
C ASN A 94 10.14 -4.85 -28.52
N ALA A 95 10.83 -4.20 -27.56
CA ALA A 95 11.22 -2.80 -27.64
C ALA A 95 12.72 -2.61 -27.94
N ASP A 96 13.37 -3.60 -28.56
CA ASP A 96 14.81 -3.58 -28.80
C ASP A 96 15.24 -2.38 -29.63
N ALA A 97 14.52 -2.07 -30.70
CA ALA A 97 14.84 -0.96 -31.59
C ALA A 97 14.71 0.40 -30.89
N GLU A 98 13.62 0.60 -30.15
CA GLU A 98 13.34 1.84 -29.40
C GLU A 98 14.35 2.04 -28.27
N ALA A 99 14.71 0.97 -27.55
CA ALA A 99 15.71 1.01 -26.49
C ALA A 99 17.12 1.29 -27.04
N ALA A 100 17.49 0.66 -28.17
CA ALA A 100 18.77 0.88 -28.80
C ALA A 100 18.92 2.30 -29.35
N ALA A 101 17.87 2.89 -29.88
CA ALA A 101 17.87 4.23 -30.43
C ALA A 101 17.84 5.36 -29.37
N LEU A 102 17.57 5.02 -28.10
CA LEU A 102 17.43 6.00 -27.02
C LEU A 102 18.79 6.63 -26.69
N LYS A 103 18.83 7.97 -26.69
CA LYS A 103 20.04 8.75 -26.44
C LYS A 103 20.09 9.27 -25.00
N PRO A 104 21.27 9.66 -24.49
CA PRO A 104 21.38 10.34 -23.19
C PRO A 104 20.42 11.54 -23.09
N GLY A 105 19.72 11.66 -21.96
CA GLY A 105 18.74 12.70 -21.71
C GLY A 105 17.36 12.44 -22.30
N GLU A 106 17.18 11.37 -23.07
CA GLU A 106 15.89 10.97 -23.61
C GLU A 106 15.17 9.97 -22.69
N ALA A 107 13.83 9.92 -22.80
CA ALA A 107 12.96 9.07 -21.99
C ALA A 107 12.05 8.21 -22.87
N LEU A 108 11.91 6.94 -22.52
CA LEU A 108 11.07 5.96 -23.17
C LEU A 108 10.14 5.29 -22.15
N LEU A 109 8.85 5.21 -22.44
CA LEU A 109 7.87 4.44 -21.67
C LEU A 109 7.50 3.18 -22.46
N LEU A 110 7.64 2.02 -21.82
CA LEU A 110 7.19 0.75 -22.38
C LEU A 110 5.68 0.55 -22.18
N GLU A 111 5.04 -0.21 -23.09
CA GLU A 111 3.63 -0.60 -22.95
C GLU A 111 3.43 -1.48 -21.71
N ASN A 112 2.19 -1.56 -21.24
CA ASN A 112 1.76 -2.25 -20.04
C ASN A 112 2.37 -3.66 -19.90
N LEU A 113 3.18 -3.83 -18.88
CA LEU A 113 3.87 -5.09 -18.57
C LEU A 113 2.91 -6.27 -18.42
N ARG A 114 1.71 -6.03 -17.89
CA ARG A 114 0.71 -7.07 -17.61
C ARG A 114 -0.09 -7.50 -18.85
N PHE A 115 0.21 -6.94 -20.02
CA PHE A 115 -0.25 -7.51 -21.27
C PHE A 115 0.41 -8.86 -21.57
N TYR A 116 1.56 -9.12 -20.92
CA TYR A 116 2.25 -10.39 -20.91
C TYR A 116 1.92 -11.18 -19.63
N PRO A 117 1.44 -12.44 -19.76
CA PRO A 117 1.19 -13.28 -18.58
C PRO A 117 2.47 -13.59 -17.80
N GLU A 118 3.62 -13.53 -18.46
CA GLU A 118 4.94 -13.74 -17.88
C GLU A 118 5.30 -12.68 -16.82
N GLU A 119 4.71 -11.50 -16.86
CA GLU A 119 4.94 -10.47 -15.83
C GLU A 119 4.52 -10.99 -14.45
N GLU A 120 3.31 -11.49 -14.32
CA GLU A 120 2.82 -12.06 -13.06
C GLU A 120 3.30 -13.49 -12.80
N GLY A 121 3.71 -14.20 -13.86
CA GLY A 121 4.25 -15.55 -13.75
C GLY A 121 3.24 -16.61 -13.33
N LYS A 122 1.95 -16.36 -13.58
CA LYS A 122 0.86 -17.28 -13.22
C LYS A 122 0.32 -17.99 -14.46
N PRO A 123 0.11 -19.33 -14.41
CA PRO A 123 -0.58 -20.04 -15.46
C PRO A 123 -1.99 -19.49 -15.68
N ILE A 124 -2.43 -19.45 -16.95
CA ILE A 124 -3.76 -19.00 -17.34
C ILE A 124 -4.53 -20.20 -17.93
N GLY A 125 -5.80 -20.34 -17.54
CA GLY A 125 -6.70 -21.35 -18.12
C GLY A 125 -6.48 -22.77 -17.62
N VAL A 126 -5.76 -22.93 -16.50
CA VAL A 126 -5.52 -24.25 -15.88
C VAL A 126 -6.01 -24.23 -14.43
N GLU A 127 -6.74 -25.27 -14.04
CA GLU A 127 -7.30 -25.38 -12.70
C GLU A 127 -6.21 -25.68 -11.66
N LYS A 128 -6.25 -24.92 -10.56
CA LYS A 128 -5.30 -25.12 -9.44
C LYS A 128 -5.50 -26.47 -8.76
N GLY A 129 -4.40 -27.07 -8.36
CA GLY A 129 -4.41 -28.37 -7.66
C GLY A 129 -4.43 -29.58 -8.58
N THR A 130 -4.24 -29.38 -9.88
CA THR A 130 -4.12 -30.46 -10.87
C THR A 130 -2.66 -30.65 -11.30
N PRO A 131 -2.26 -31.86 -11.78
CA PRO A 131 -0.93 -32.08 -12.33
C PRO A 131 -0.62 -31.17 -13.52
N GLU A 132 -1.63 -30.85 -14.33
CA GLU A 132 -1.54 -29.92 -15.46
C GLU A 132 -1.20 -28.51 -14.98
N PHE A 133 -1.72 -28.10 -13.83
CA PHE A 133 -1.39 -26.80 -13.23
C PHE A 133 0.08 -26.75 -12.81
N ASP A 134 0.59 -27.80 -12.19
CA ASP A 134 1.99 -27.85 -11.74
C ASP A 134 2.96 -27.80 -12.93
N ALA A 135 2.67 -28.53 -14.00
CA ALA A 135 3.44 -28.48 -15.24
C ALA A 135 3.41 -27.09 -15.89
N ALA A 136 2.22 -26.49 -15.99
CA ALA A 136 2.04 -25.13 -16.54
C ALA A 136 2.74 -24.06 -15.69
N LYS A 137 2.75 -24.23 -14.37
CA LYS A 137 3.47 -23.34 -13.44
C LYS A 137 4.98 -23.40 -13.63
N ALA A 138 5.54 -24.61 -13.82
CA ALA A 138 6.97 -24.79 -14.06
C ALA A 138 7.38 -24.17 -15.41
N GLU A 139 6.60 -24.38 -16.47
CA GLU A 139 6.81 -23.75 -17.78
C GLU A 139 6.72 -22.23 -17.69
N MET A 140 5.71 -21.71 -17.04
CA MET A 140 5.52 -20.27 -16.85
C MET A 140 6.70 -19.63 -16.09
N LYS A 141 7.26 -20.31 -15.13
CA LYS A 141 8.45 -19.82 -14.40
C LYS A 141 9.65 -19.63 -15.33
N GLU A 142 9.88 -20.56 -16.24
CA GLU A 142 10.94 -20.41 -17.27
C GLU A 142 10.64 -19.28 -18.26
N ARG A 143 9.40 -19.15 -18.70
CA ARG A 143 8.94 -18.04 -19.55
C ARG A 143 9.09 -16.70 -18.84
N GLN A 144 8.77 -16.63 -17.55
CA GLN A 144 8.95 -15.42 -16.74
C GLN A 144 10.42 -14.99 -16.67
N LYS A 145 11.34 -15.95 -16.47
CA LYS A 145 12.78 -15.66 -16.47
C LYS A 145 13.25 -15.09 -17.79
N LYS A 146 12.79 -15.65 -18.91
CA LYS A 146 13.11 -15.17 -20.26
C LYS A 146 12.54 -13.76 -20.51
N PHE A 147 11.33 -13.50 -20.07
CA PHE A 147 10.70 -12.18 -20.17
C PHE A 147 11.46 -11.14 -19.34
N ALA A 148 11.83 -11.48 -18.10
CA ALA A 148 12.64 -10.61 -17.26
C ALA A 148 14.01 -10.32 -17.86
N ALA A 149 14.68 -11.34 -18.44
CA ALA A 149 15.95 -11.17 -19.14
C ALA A 149 15.81 -10.27 -20.38
N LYS A 150 14.69 -10.36 -21.07
CA LYS A 150 14.39 -9.49 -22.22
C LYS A 150 14.27 -8.04 -21.80
N LEU A 151 13.51 -7.76 -20.73
CA LEU A 151 13.42 -6.40 -20.16
C LEU A 151 14.80 -5.88 -19.72
N ALA A 152 15.57 -6.72 -19.06
CA ALA A 152 16.93 -6.37 -18.61
C ALA A 152 17.87 -6.03 -19.77
N SER A 153 17.67 -6.66 -20.94
CA SER A 153 18.52 -6.44 -22.12
C SER A 153 18.42 -5.03 -22.70
N TYR A 154 17.41 -4.25 -22.32
CA TYR A 154 17.22 -2.87 -22.80
C TYR A 154 18.14 -1.87 -22.12
N ALA A 155 18.70 -2.21 -20.95
CA ALA A 155 19.44 -1.28 -20.09
C ALA A 155 20.63 -1.95 -19.41
N ASP A 156 21.48 -1.15 -18.81
CA ASP A 156 22.65 -1.61 -18.03
C ASP A 156 22.52 -1.32 -16.54
N VAL A 157 21.48 -0.60 -16.11
CA VAL A 157 21.14 -0.32 -14.71
C VAL A 157 19.66 -0.57 -14.46
N TYR A 158 19.33 -1.23 -13.35
CA TYR A 158 17.98 -1.45 -12.90
C TYR A 158 17.67 -0.66 -11.65
N VAL A 159 16.54 0.04 -11.64
CA VAL A 159 16.04 0.78 -10.48
C VAL A 159 14.62 0.31 -10.14
N MET A 160 14.42 -0.18 -8.92
CA MET A 160 13.10 -0.55 -8.39
C MET A 160 12.52 0.63 -7.62
N ASP A 161 11.43 1.20 -8.14
CA ASP A 161 10.79 2.39 -7.55
C ASP A 161 9.26 2.29 -7.49
N ALA A 162 8.75 1.08 -7.28
CA ALA A 162 7.32 0.78 -7.26
C ALA A 162 6.94 0.00 -5.99
N PHE A 163 6.75 0.71 -4.89
CA PHE A 163 6.48 0.07 -3.59
C PHE A 163 5.16 -0.69 -3.57
N GLY A 164 4.11 -0.18 -4.23
CA GLY A 164 2.81 -0.83 -4.31
C GLY A 164 2.82 -2.25 -4.90
N THR A 165 3.86 -2.62 -5.64
CA THR A 165 4.05 -3.95 -6.24
C THR A 165 5.23 -4.72 -5.66
N ALA A 166 5.93 -4.16 -4.67
CA ALA A 166 7.15 -4.75 -4.10
C ALA A 166 6.91 -6.09 -3.38
N HIS A 167 5.67 -6.36 -2.97
CA HIS A 167 5.25 -7.61 -2.32
C HIS A 167 5.00 -8.75 -3.32
N ARG A 168 5.09 -8.48 -4.62
CA ARG A 168 4.88 -9.46 -5.70
C ARG A 168 6.21 -9.82 -6.36
N LYS A 169 6.49 -11.11 -6.49
CA LYS A 169 7.64 -11.61 -7.24
C LYS A 169 7.31 -11.66 -8.72
N HIS A 170 7.08 -10.49 -9.33
CA HIS A 170 6.85 -10.36 -10.76
C HIS A 170 8.15 -10.26 -11.54
N ALA A 171 8.09 -10.40 -12.87
CA ALA A 171 9.26 -10.30 -13.73
C ALA A 171 9.97 -8.96 -13.56
N SER A 172 9.22 -7.85 -13.60
CA SER A 172 9.76 -6.49 -13.55
C SER A 172 10.12 -5.98 -12.15
N THR A 173 9.58 -6.59 -11.10
CA THR A 173 9.78 -6.13 -9.71
C THR A 173 10.86 -6.89 -8.95
N ALA A 174 11.13 -8.13 -9.33
CA ALA A 174 12.07 -9.00 -8.61
C ALA A 174 12.95 -9.84 -9.53
N VAL A 175 12.38 -10.61 -10.46
CA VAL A 175 13.13 -11.57 -11.28
C VAL A 175 14.18 -10.87 -12.15
N ILE A 176 13.86 -9.69 -12.66
CA ILE A 176 14.77 -8.87 -13.50
C ILE A 176 16.08 -8.53 -12.77
N ALA A 177 16.05 -8.40 -11.45
CA ALA A 177 17.24 -8.05 -10.67
C ALA A 177 18.36 -9.09 -10.76
N ASP A 178 18.04 -10.33 -11.08
CA ASP A 178 19.03 -11.41 -11.26
C ASP A 178 19.92 -11.18 -12.49
N SER A 179 19.53 -10.30 -13.40
CA SER A 179 20.31 -9.93 -14.59
C SER A 179 21.30 -8.80 -14.38
N PHE A 180 21.35 -8.21 -13.20
CA PHE A 180 22.21 -7.09 -12.86
C PHE A 180 23.10 -7.44 -11.65
N ASP A 181 24.33 -6.97 -11.66
CA ASP A 181 25.19 -7.08 -10.50
C ASP A 181 24.78 -6.08 -9.40
N LYS A 182 25.37 -6.22 -8.22
CA LYS A 182 25.00 -5.41 -7.04
C LYS A 182 25.27 -3.91 -7.19
N ASP A 183 26.15 -3.51 -8.11
CA ASP A 183 26.52 -2.11 -8.33
C ASP A 183 25.63 -1.45 -9.40
N HIS A 184 24.89 -2.25 -10.18
CA HIS A 184 24.00 -1.80 -11.24
C HIS A 184 22.53 -2.10 -10.99
N LYS A 185 22.17 -2.38 -9.74
CA LYS A 185 20.77 -2.46 -9.29
C LYS A 185 20.59 -1.73 -7.98
N MET A 186 19.46 -1.02 -7.83
CA MET A 186 19.22 -0.20 -6.65
C MET A 186 17.73 0.10 -6.46
N LEU A 187 17.39 0.51 -5.24
CA LEU A 187 16.08 1.10 -4.97
C LEU A 187 16.06 2.54 -5.46
N GLY A 188 14.91 3.00 -5.97
CA GLY A 188 14.67 4.41 -6.24
C GLY A 188 14.40 5.19 -4.95
N PHE A 189 14.32 6.50 -5.05
CA PHE A 189 14.08 7.38 -3.90
C PHE A 189 12.75 7.11 -3.20
N LEU A 190 11.67 6.82 -3.95
CA LEU A 190 10.39 6.47 -3.37
C LEU A 190 10.48 5.19 -2.55
N MET A 191 11.09 4.15 -3.12
CA MET A 191 11.32 2.88 -2.43
C MET A 191 12.16 3.03 -1.16
N GLU A 192 13.23 3.83 -1.21
CA GLU A 192 14.06 4.10 -0.02
C GLU A 192 13.26 4.75 1.10
N LYS A 193 12.40 5.73 0.78
CA LYS A 193 11.52 6.38 1.76
C LYS A 193 10.50 5.42 2.36
N GLU A 194 9.87 4.58 1.53
CA GLU A 194 8.89 3.58 1.98
C GLU A 194 9.55 2.53 2.89
N VAL A 195 10.70 2.01 2.50
CA VAL A 195 11.44 1.02 3.31
C VAL A 195 11.87 1.63 4.65
N LYS A 196 12.34 2.88 4.64
CA LYS A 196 12.72 3.60 5.86
C LYS A 196 11.51 3.84 6.77
N ALA A 197 10.35 4.18 6.21
CA ALA A 197 9.12 4.37 6.98
C ALA A 197 8.66 3.05 7.63
N VAL A 198 8.74 1.94 6.92
CA VAL A 198 8.45 0.60 7.47
C VAL A 198 9.43 0.26 8.59
N ASP A 199 10.71 0.50 8.41
CA ASP A 199 11.72 0.25 9.44
C ASP A 199 11.46 1.06 10.72
N ALA A 200 10.98 2.29 10.59
CA ALA A 200 10.64 3.14 11.74
C ALA A 200 9.51 2.58 12.62
N VAL A 201 8.65 1.72 12.07
CA VAL A 201 7.54 1.09 12.81
C VAL A 201 7.77 -0.39 13.14
N LEU A 202 8.79 -1.03 12.57
CA LEU A 202 9.08 -2.45 12.80
C LEU A 202 10.45 -2.73 13.39
N GLY A 203 11.48 -1.99 13.00
CA GLY A 203 12.89 -2.24 13.37
C GLY A 203 13.42 -1.21 14.36
N ASN A 204 13.56 0.03 13.94
CA ASN A 204 14.11 1.13 14.73
C ASN A 204 13.01 1.96 15.41
N ILE A 205 12.20 1.31 16.25
CA ILE A 205 11.03 1.90 16.86
C ILE A 205 11.43 2.88 17.99
N LYS A 206 11.02 4.13 17.89
CA LYS A 206 11.06 5.07 19.01
C LYS A 206 9.82 4.88 19.87
N ARG A 207 10.01 4.58 21.13
CA ARG A 207 8.92 4.26 22.07
C ARG A 207 8.47 5.49 22.88
N PRO A 208 7.20 5.58 23.31
CA PRO A 208 6.14 4.54 23.12
C PRO A 208 5.59 4.51 21.69
N PHE A 209 5.20 3.30 21.27
CA PHE A 209 4.60 3.06 19.96
C PHE A 209 3.11 2.79 20.11
N THR A 210 2.27 3.55 19.41
CA THR A 210 0.82 3.34 19.31
C THR A 210 0.46 2.95 17.87
N ALA A 211 -0.17 1.80 17.72
CA ALA A 211 -0.73 1.37 16.43
C ALA A 211 -2.26 1.46 16.48
N ILE A 212 -2.85 1.88 15.35
CA ILE A 212 -4.30 2.03 15.17
C ILE A 212 -4.69 1.17 13.98
N MET A 213 -5.46 0.12 14.26
CA MET A 213 -5.99 -0.81 13.26
C MET A 213 -7.49 -0.69 13.20
N GLY A 214 -7.99 -0.23 12.07
CA GLY A 214 -9.42 -0.09 11.81
C GLY A 214 -9.89 -0.95 10.66
N GLY A 215 -11.17 -0.85 10.36
CA GLY A 215 -11.82 -1.60 9.30
C GLY A 215 -12.92 -2.52 9.81
N SER A 216 -13.55 -3.27 8.89
CA SER A 216 -14.75 -4.05 9.20
C SER A 216 -14.48 -5.49 9.64
N LYS A 217 -13.31 -6.04 9.31
CA LYS A 217 -13.02 -7.48 9.47
C LYS A 217 -11.72 -7.75 10.23
N VAL A 218 -11.82 -8.52 11.30
CA VAL A 218 -10.67 -9.04 12.06
C VAL A 218 -9.82 -9.95 11.17
N SER A 219 -10.46 -10.81 10.37
CA SER A 219 -9.79 -11.78 9.51
C SER A 219 -8.78 -11.17 8.54
N THR A 220 -9.02 -9.93 8.10
CA THR A 220 -8.11 -9.24 7.18
C THR A 220 -6.94 -8.55 7.88
N LYS A 221 -6.99 -8.40 9.21
CA LYS A 221 -6.00 -7.67 10.01
C LYS A 221 -5.23 -8.56 10.99
N ILE A 222 -5.61 -9.82 11.14
CA ILE A 222 -5.06 -10.68 12.20
C ILE A 222 -3.54 -10.83 12.12
N GLY A 223 -2.98 -11.02 10.93
CA GLY A 223 -1.53 -11.15 10.77
C GLY A 223 -0.76 -9.90 11.18
N ILE A 224 -1.31 -8.74 10.86
CA ILE A 224 -0.76 -7.44 11.25
C ILE A 224 -0.87 -7.26 12.77
N ILE A 225 -2.03 -7.54 13.34
CA ILE A 225 -2.29 -7.41 14.77
C ILE A 225 -1.33 -8.29 15.56
N GLU A 226 -1.16 -9.55 15.19
CA GLU A 226 -0.26 -10.48 15.86
C GLU A 226 1.18 -10.01 15.84
N ASN A 227 1.66 -9.51 14.71
CA ASN A 227 3.03 -8.98 14.63
C ASN A 227 3.21 -7.70 15.47
N LEU A 228 2.20 -6.82 15.49
CA LEU A 228 2.25 -5.58 16.26
C LEU A 228 2.17 -5.81 17.78
N LEU A 229 1.47 -6.85 18.25
CA LEU A 229 1.33 -7.15 19.68
C LEU A 229 2.67 -7.36 20.41
N THR A 230 3.73 -7.69 19.70
CA THR A 230 5.09 -7.82 20.26
C THR A 230 5.87 -6.50 20.24
N LYS A 231 5.33 -5.44 19.67
CA LYS A 231 6.07 -4.19 19.39
C LYS A 231 5.45 -2.94 19.99
N VAL A 232 4.14 -2.92 20.18
CA VAL A 232 3.40 -1.72 20.58
C VAL A 232 3.23 -1.61 22.08
N TYR A 233 3.12 -0.36 22.57
CA TYR A 233 2.63 -0.04 23.91
C TYR A 233 1.11 0.04 23.93
N ASN A 234 0.53 0.77 22.98
CA ASN A 234 -0.92 0.85 22.79
C ASN A 234 -1.30 0.23 21.44
N LEU A 235 -2.36 -0.56 21.43
CA LEU A 235 -3.03 -1.03 20.23
C LEU A 235 -4.49 -0.58 20.26
N ILE A 236 -4.85 0.32 19.37
CA ILE A 236 -6.22 0.76 19.16
C ILE A 236 -6.83 -0.11 18.07
N LEU A 237 -7.92 -0.80 18.40
CA LEU A 237 -8.76 -1.50 17.43
C LEU A 237 -10.05 -0.72 17.26
N CYS A 238 -10.39 -0.39 16.03
CA CYS A 238 -11.53 0.47 15.72
C CYS A 238 -12.26 0.03 14.43
N GLY A 239 -13.35 0.71 14.14
CA GLY A 239 -14.20 0.35 13.00
C GLY A 239 -15.13 -0.83 13.29
N GLY A 240 -15.71 -1.40 12.23
CA GLY A 240 -16.71 -2.47 12.35
C GLY A 240 -16.19 -3.75 13.02
N MET A 241 -14.88 -4.02 12.94
CA MET A 241 -14.31 -5.20 13.60
C MET A 241 -14.47 -5.20 15.12
N THR A 242 -14.65 -4.04 15.74
CA THR A 242 -14.83 -3.92 17.20
C THR A 242 -16.08 -4.61 17.71
N TYR A 243 -17.10 -4.75 16.87
CA TYR A 243 -18.34 -5.45 17.25
C TYR A 243 -18.14 -6.97 17.31
N THR A 244 -17.23 -7.52 16.55
CA THR A 244 -16.79 -8.92 16.71
C THR A 244 -16.14 -9.11 18.11
N PHE A 245 -15.33 -8.17 18.57
CA PHE A 245 -14.75 -8.18 19.93
C PHE A 245 -15.84 -8.02 21.00
N SER A 246 -16.78 -7.08 20.83
CA SER A 246 -17.89 -6.88 21.76
C SER A 246 -18.73 -8.14 21.92
N LYS A 247 -19.08 -8.80 20.82
CA LYS A 247 -19.86 -10.06 20.85
C LYS A 247 -19.06 -11.19 21.49
N ALA A 248 -17.76 -11.31 21.18
CA ALA A 248 -16.88 -12.32 21.79
C ALA A 248 -16.82 -12.18 23.31
N LEU A 249 -16.92 -10.95 23.84
CA LEU A 249 -16.95 -10.65 25.27
C LEU A 249 -18.35 -10.76 25.89
N GLY A 250 -19.34 -11.26 25.14
CA GLY A 250 -20.72 -11.46 25.63
C GLY A 250 -21.64 -10.26 25.45
N GLY A 251 -21.22 -9.21 24.73
CA GLY A 251 -22.02 -8.04 24.44
C GLY A 251 -23.11 -8.25 23.41
N LYS A 252 -24.08 -7.34 23.40
CA LYS A 252 -25.14 -7.25 22.39
C LYS A 252 -24.77 -6.16 21.37
N ILE A 253 -24.84 -6.50 20.09
CA ILE A 253 -24.36 -5.61 19.01
C ILE A 253 -25.44 -5.21 18.01
N GLY A 254 -26.72 -5.56 18.27
CA GLY A 254 -27.82 -5.27 17.35
C GLY A 254 -27.58 -5.82 15.96
N MET A 255 -27.73 -4.98 14.95
CA MET A 255 -27.47 -5.31 13.54
C MET A 255 -26.03 -5.00 13.11
N SER A 256 -25.12 -4.71 14.02
CA SER A 256 -23.73 -4.36 13.69
C SER A 256 -23.03 -5.48 12.95
N ILE A 257 -22.14 -5.10 12.04
CA ILE A 257 -21.28 -6.05 11.32
C ILE A 257 -20.50 -6.93 12.31
N CYS A 258 -20.46 -8.23 12.05
CA CYS A 258 -19.73 -9.17 12.89
C CYS A 258 -19.27 -10.39 12.08
N GLU A 259 -18.06 -10.84 12.36
CA GLU A 259 -17.54 -12.13 11.89
C GLU A 259 -17.79 -13.20 12.97
N ASP A 260 -18.96 -13.85 12.94
CA ASP A 260 -19.35 -14.84 13.95
C ASP A 260 -18.41 -16.05 14.03
N ASP A 261 -17.72 -16.37 12.96
CA ASP A 261 -16.71 -17.43 12.89
C ASP A 261 -15.32 -17.00 13.44
N LYS A 262 -15.17 -15.73 13.86
CA LYS A 262 -13.90 -15.16 14.36
C LYS A 262 -13.96 -14.71 15.83
N LEU A 263 -15.00 -15.09 16.57
CA LEU A 263 -15.11 -14.75 18.00
C LEU A 263 -13.93 -15.29 18.81
N ASP A 264 -13.51 -16.53 18.53
CA ASP A 264 -12.34 -17.14 19.21
C ASP A 264 -11.04 -16.41 18.86
N VAL A 265 -10.90 -15.93 17.63
CA VAL A 265 -9.74 -15.14 17.20
C VAL A 265 -9.69 -13.82 17.98
N ALA A 266 -10.85 -13.16 18.16
CA ALA A 266 -10.94 -11.93 18.94
C ALA A 266 -10.51 -12.15 20.40
N LEU A 267 -10.98 -13.21 21.04
CA LEU A 267 -10.58 -13.58 22.41
C LEU A 267 -9.09 -13.88 22.51
N ASP A 268 -8.52 -14.55 21.51
CA ASP A 268 -7.08 -14.82 21.45
C ASP A 268 -6.24 -13.53 21.36
N VAL A 269 -6.68 -12.57 20.57
CA VAL A 269 -6.04 -11.24 20.48
C VAL A 269 -6.03 -10.55 21.85
N ILE A 270 -7.15 -10.54 22.55
CA ILE A 270 -7.27 -9.94 23.89
C ILE A 270 -6.31 -10.62 24.87
N LYS A 271 -6.25 -11.95 24.84
CA LYS A 271 -5.33 -12.75 25.66
C LYS A 271 -3.88 -12.41 25.37
N LYS A 272 -3.48 -12.42 24.11
CA LYS A 272 -2.11 -12.10 23.68
C LYS A 272 -1.70 -10.67 24.03
N ALA A 273 -2.62 -9.71 23.89
CA ALA A 273 -2.37 -8.34 24.31
C ALA A 273 -2.03 -8.26 25.81
N LYS A 274 -2.80 -8.94 26.63
CA LYS A 274 -2.56 -9.01 28.08
C LYS A 274 -1.23 -9.69 28.41
N GLU A 275 -0.93 -10.81 27.77
CA GLU A 275 0.32 -11.56 27.95
C GLU A 275 1.55 -10.72 27.57
N ASN A 276 1.45 -9.88 26.54
CA ASN A 276 2.53 -9.01 26.07
C ASN A 276 2.56 -7.63 26.79
N GLY A 277 1.69 -7.39 27.74
CA GLY A 277 1.62 -6.10 28.45
C GLY A 277 1.18 -4.94 27.57
N VAL A 278 0.47 -5.23 26.47
CA VAL A 278 -0.07 -4.22 25.54
C VAL A 278 -1.36 -3.64 26.08
N ASN A 279 -1.46 -2.32 26.10
CA ASN A 279 -2.71 -1.64 26.36
C ASN A 279 -3.62 -1.72 25.13
N LEU A 280 -4.56 -2.66 25.15
CA LEU A 280 -5.55 -2.82 24.08
C LEU A 280 -6.71 -1.86 24.30
N VAL A 281 -6.88 -0.91 23.39
CA VAL A 281 -7.95 0.09 23.45
C VAL A 281 -9.07 -0.32 22.50
N LEU A 282 -10.14 -0.85 23.07
CA LEU A 282 -11.42 -1.10 22.40
C LEU A 282 -12.36 0.05 22.78
N GLY A 283 -13.28 0.42 21.89
CA GLY A 283 -14.24 1.45 22.18
C GLY A 283 -15.24 1.03 23.27
N THR A 284 -15.77 2.00 24.00
CA THR A 284 -16.82 1.78 25.02
C THR A 284 -18.19 2.23 24.55
N ASP A 285 -18.27 3.19 23.65
CA ASP A 285 -19.53 3.70 23.08
C ASP A 285 -19.42 3.83 21.56
N SER A 286 -20.57 3.83 20.91
CA SER A 286 -20.68 3.92 19.45
C SER A 286 -21.76 4.93 19.06
N ILE A 287 -21.56 5.59 17.93
CA ILE A 287 -22.65 6.27 17.22
C ILE A 287 -23.34 5.20 16.40
N CYS A 288 -24.62 4.94 16.71
CA CYS A 288 -25.39 3.93 16.03
C CYS A 288 -26.43 4.56 15.10
N GLY A 289 -26.68 3.89 13.98
CA GLY A 289 -27.73 4.25 13.03
C GLY A 289 -28.79 3.16 12.95
N ASP A 290 -30.00 3.55 12.56
CA ASP A 290 -31.12 2.63 12.31
C ASP A 290 -31.20 2.18 10.84
N ASP A 291 -30.30 2.71 10.00
CA ASP A 291 -30.15 2.34 8.59
C ASP A 291 -28.72 2.68 8.13
N PHE A 292 -28.23 1.99 7.11
CA PHE A 292 -26.89 2.24 6.54
C PHE A 292 -26.94 3.38 5.51
N LYS A 293 -27.09 4.61 6.02
CA LYS A 293 -27.04 5.84 5.22
C LYS A 293 -26.67 7.03 6.11
N ASN A 294 -26.19 8.10 5.48
CA ASN A 294 -25.68 9.27 6.20
C ASN A 294 -26.79 9.96 7.04
N ASP A 295 -27.99 10.05 6.53
CA ASP A 295 -29.12 10.79 7.13
C ASP A 295 -30.09 9.90 7.91
N CYS A 296 -29.67 8.72 8.32
CA CYS A 296 -30.46 7.86 9.21
C CYS A 296 -30.62 8.49 10.60
N ASN A 297 -31.57 7.95 11.39
CA ASN A 297 -31.64 8.30 12.80
C ASN A 297 -30.40 7.78 13.54
N THR A 298 -29.89 8.56 14.48
CA THR A 298 -28.68 8.23 15.22
C THR A 298 -28.90 8.30 16.73
N GLN A 299 -28.17 7.47 17.46
CA GLN A 299 -28.06 7.56 18.90
C GLN A 299 -26.69 7.04 19.36
N VAL A 300 -26.27 7.49 20.53
CA VAL A 300 -25.08 6.95 21.20
C VAL A 300 -25.50 5.76 22.04
N CYS A 301 -24.81 4.62 21.83
CA CYS A 301 -25.05 3.41 22.62
C CYS A 301 -23.74 2.90 23.20
N PRO A 302 -23.77 2.20 24.34
CA PRO A 302 -22.65 1.37 24.76
C PRO A 302 -22.34 0.34 23.66
N SER A 303 -21.06 0.17 23.29
CA SER A 303 -20.67 -0.74 22.22
C SER A 303 -20.97 -2.22 22.51
N ASN A 304 -21.18 -2.55 23.79
CA ASN A 304 -21.57 -3.87 24.26
C ASN A 304 -23.08 -4.04 24.51
N ASN A 305 -23.88 -3.03 24.20
CA ASN A 305 -25.32 -3.06 24.41
C ASN A 305 -26.05 -2.18 23.36
N ILE A 306 -25.96 -2.61 22.10
CA ILE A 306 -26.64 -1.94 20.98
C ILE A 306 -28.01 -2.56 20.79
N PRO A 307 -29.10 -1.76 20.76
CA PRO A 307 -30.46 -2.26 20.61
C PRO A 307 -30.70 -2.98 19.28
N ASP A 308 -31.67 -3.89 19.27
CA ASP A 308 -32.14 -4.51 18.03
C ASP A 308 -32.63 -3.42 17.04
N GLY A 309 -32.32 -3.63 15.77
CA GLY A 309 -32.67 -2.66 14.73
C GLY A 309 -31.67 -1.49 14.59
N TRP A 310 -30.61 -1.49 15.39
CA TRP A 310 -29.55 -0.48 15.35
C TRP A 310 -28.18 -1.12 15.09
N GLU A 311 -27.33 -0.41 14.40
CA GLU A 311 -25.94 -0.84 14.13
C GLU A 311 -24.94 0.24 14.49
N GLY A 312 -23.80 -0.17 15.02
CA GLY A 312 -22.68 0.73 15.26
C GLY A 312 -22.04 1.15 13.94
N MET A 313 -21.88 2.46 13.75
CA MET A 313 -21.35 3.04 12.52
C MET A 313 -20.15 3.93 12.74
N ASP A 314 -19.87 4.35 13.97
CA ASP A 314 -18.72 5.18 14.29
C ASP A 314 -18.40 5.08 15.79
N ALA A 315 -17.21 5.51 16.17
CA ALA A 315 -16.80 5.64 17.56
C ALA A 315 -17.61 6.75 18.27
N GLY A 316 -18.10 6.46 19.45
CA GLY A 316 -18.81 7.42 20.29
C GLY A 316 -17.87 8.43 20.97
N PRO A 317 -18.46 9.44 21.66
CA PRO A 317 -17.67 10.52 22.29
C PRO A 317 -16.62 10.05 23.28
N GLU A 318 -16.94 9.09 24.14
CA GLU A 318 -15.99 8.58 25.15
C GLU A 318 -14.89 7.72 24.49
N THR A 319 -15.24 6.95 23.47
CA THR A 319 -14.28 6.19 22.67
C THR A 319 -13.27 7.11 21.96
N ARG A 320 -13.74 8.22 21.40
CA ARG A 320 -12.87 9.22 20.75
C ARG A 320 -11.86 9.81 21.72
N LYS A 321 -12.29 10.11 22.95
CA LYS A 321 -11.39 10.59 24.02
C LYS A 321 -10.35 9.54 24.38
N ALA A 322 -10.74 8.28 24.52
CA ALA A 322 -9.83 7.17 24.81
C ALA A 322 -8.79 6.98 23.70
N PHE A 323 -9.21 7.07 22.44
CA PHE A 323 -8.30 7.01 21.31
C PHE A 323 -7.28 8.16 21.32
N ALA A 324 -7.75 9.38 21.50
CA ALA A 324 -6.88 10.54 21.58
C ALA A 324 -5.88 10.43 22.75
N ALA A 325 -6.31 9.94 23.92
CA ALA A 325 -5.44 9.72 25.07
C ALA A 325 -4.36 8.66 24.79
N ALA A 326 -4.69 7.58 24.07
CA ALA A 326 -3.74 6.53 23.71
C ALA A 326 -2.72 6.99 22.65
N ILE A 327 -3.08 7.95 21.82
CA ILE A 327 -2.21 8.52 20.78
C ILE A 327 -1.29 9.59 21.37
N LYS A 328 -1.79 10.37 22.32
CA LYS A 328 -1.02 11.44 22.98
C LYS A 328 0.25 10.89 23.62
N GLY A 329 1.35 11.56 23.37
CA GLY A 329 2.65 11.18 23.94
C GLY A 329 3.35 10.03 23.23
N ALA A 330 2.75 9.42 22.21
CA ALA A 330 3.42 8.43 21.37
C ALA A 330 4.60 9.05 20.62
N LYS A 331 5.67 8.30 20.46
CA LYS A 331 6.83 8.69 19.64
C LYS A 331 6.82 8.04 18.27
N THR A 332 6.08 6.95 18.12
CA THR A 332 5.83 6.27 16.85
C THR A 332 4.35 5.95 16.76
N ILE A 333 3.77 6.24 15.60
CA ILE A 333 2.34 6.01 15.33
C ILE A 333 2.21 5.33 13.97
N LEU A 334 1.39 4.28 13.94
CA LEU A 334 0.96 3.62 12.70
C LEU A 334 -0.56 3.65 12.64
N TRP A 335 -1.12 4.16 11.56
CA TRP A 335 -2.57 4.14 11.33
C TRP A 335 -2.92 3.41 10.03
N ASN A 336 -3.73 2.37 10.17
CA ASN A 336 -4.29 1.60 9.06
C ASN A 336 -5.75 1.23 9.33
N GLY A 337 -6.66 1.86 8.61
CA GLY A 337 -8.09 1.59 8.65
C GLY A 337 -8.91 2.59 9.48
N PRO A 338 -10.10 2.96 8.99
CA PRO A 338 -10.95 3.97 9.61
C PRO A 338 -11.64 3.46 10.87
N ALA A 339 -12.08 4.41 11.72
CA ALA A 339 -12.80 4.12 12.96
C ALA A 339 -14.32 3.99 12.76
N GLY A 340 -14.85 4.41 11.61
CA GLY A 340 -16.26 4.37 11.29
C GLY A 340 -16.52 4.43 9.79
N VAL A 341 -17.77 4.60 9.42
CA VAL A 341 -18.18 4.76 8.01
C VAL A 341 -17.89 6.21 7.59
N PHE A 342 -16.62 6.52 7.44
CA PHE A 342 -16.13 7.90 7.26
C PHE A 342 -16.59 8.55 5.94
N GLU A 343 -17.03 7.75 4.97
CA GLU A 343 -17.64 8.23 3.73
C GLU A 343 -18.94 9.00 4.00
N PHE A 344 -19.60 8.69 5.10
CA PHE A 344 -20.74 9.43 5.61
C PHE A 344 -20.27 10.48 6.61
N ASP A 345 -20.54 11.75 6.35
CA ASP A 345 -20.07 12.86 7.19
C ASP A 345 -20.54 12.73 8.65
N ASN A 346 -21.74 12.21 8.87
CA ASN A 346 -22.28 11.99 10.21
C ASN A 346 -21.59 10.85 10.99
N PHE A 347 -20.81 10.03 10.30
CA PHE A 347 -20.09 8.89 10.88
C PHE A 347 -18.57 8.97 10.66
N ALA A 348 -18.05 10.16 10.40
CA ALA A 348 -16.63 10.44 10.18
C ALA A 348 -15.91 10.94 11.45
N GLY A 349 -16.64 11.20 12.54
CA GLY A 349 -16.08 11.84 13.72
C GLY A 349 -15.03 11.03 14.48
N GLY A 350 -15.15 9.71 14.48
CA GLY A 350 -14.14 8.83 15.09
C GLY A 350 -12.82 8.85 14.34
N SER A 351 -12.88 8.73 13.01
CA SER A 351 -11.70 8.83 12.14
C SER A 351 -11.06 10.22 12.19
N LYS A 352 -11.89 11.27 12.29
CA LYS A 352 -11.38 12.64 12.47
C LYS A 352 -10.66 12.83 13.80
N ALA A 353 -11.21 12.29 14.88
CA ALA A 353 -10.56 12.36 16.19
C ALA A 353 -9.18 11.67 16.20
N ILE A 354 -9.07 10.53 15.53
CA ILE A 354 -7.78 9.84 15.33
C ILE A 354 -6.83 10.71 14.50
N ALA A 355 -7.27 11.25 13.39
CA ALA A 355 -6.45 12.09 12.51
C ALA A 355 -5.94 13.34 13.24
N ASP A 356 -6.81 14.04 13.98
CA ASP A 356 -6.45 15.21 14.78
C ASP A 356 -5.42 14.88 15.87
N ALA A 357 -5.60 13.76 16.56
CA ALA A 357 -4.66 13.31 17.60
C ALA A 357 -3.29 12.92 17.01
N ILE A 358 -3.27 12.29 15.86
CA ILE A 358 -2.03 11.96 15.13
C ILE A 358 -1.30 13.24 14.69
N ALA A 359 -2.03 14.20 14.13
CA ALA A 359 -1.46 15.48 13.72
C ALA A 359 -0.83 16.23 14.89
N GLU A 360 -1.50 16.28 16.05
CA GLU A 360 -0.99 16.90 17.26
C GLU A 360 0.27 16.18 17.78
N ALA A 361 0.24 14.86 17.87
CA ALA A 361 1.40 14.08 18.29
C ALA A 361 2.60 14.24 17.33
N THR A 362 2.34 14.34 16.04
CA THR A 362 3.37 14.60 15.01
C THR A 362 4.01 15.96 15.20
N LYS A 363 3.22 16.98 15.49
CA LYS A 363 3.69 18.31 15.82
C LYS A 363 4.58 18.32 17.06
N GLU A 364 4.32 17.45 18.02
CA GLU A 364 5.11 17.25 19.23
C GLU A 364 6.35 16.36 19.03
N GLY A 365 6.63 15.94 17.81
CA GLY A 365 7.84 15.22 17.42
C GLY A 365 7.67 13.71 17.21
N ALA A 366 6.45 13.17 17.21
CA ALA A 366 6.20 11.78 16.86
C ALA A 366 6.45 11.53 15.38
N PHE A 367 6.91 10.31 15.04
CA PHE A 367 6.87 9.80 13.67
C PHE A 367 5.53 9.11 13.43
N SER A 368 4.78 9.57 12.45
CA SER A 368 3.48 9.00 12.08
C SER A 368 3.48 8.46 10.67
N LEU A 369 3.12 7.18 10.53
CA LEU A 369 2.96 6.48 9.26
C LEU A 369 1.48 6.18 9.03
N ILE A 370 0.95 6.69 7.94
CA ILE A 370 -0.42 6.44 7.49
C ILE A 370 -0.37 5.52 6.28
N GLY A 371 -1.12 4.45 6.30
CA GLY A 371 -1.15 3.52 5.19
C GLY A 371 -2.47 2.78 5.03
N GLY A 372 -2.72 2.36 3.79
CA GLY A 372 -3.99 1.78 3.36
C GLY A 372 -4.92 2.83 2.73
N GLY A 373 -5.66 2.42 1.71
CA GLY A 373 -6.48 3.33 0.90
C GLY A 373 -7.47 4.16 1.71
N ASP A 374 -8.17 3.53 2.65
CA ASP A 374 -9.18 4.22 3.46
C ASP A 374 -8.57 5.22 4.45
N SER A 375 -7.42 4.88 5.05
CA SER A 375 -6.72 5.80 5.97
C SER A 375 -6.19 7.02 5.23
N VAL A 376 -5.64 6.81 4.03
CA VAL A 376 -5.17 7.90 3.16
C VAL A 376 -6.35 8.78 2.72
N ALA A 377 -7.48 8.15 2.37
CA ALA A 377 -8.71 8.90 2.05
C ALA A 377 -9.20 9.73 3.24
N CYS A 378 -9.15 9.18 4.46
CA CYS A 378 -9.50 9.91 5.69
C CYS A 378 -8.61 11.13 5.89
N ILE A 379 -7.30 10.94 5.88
CA ILE A 379 -6.36 12.04 6.15
C ILE A 379 -6.48 13.16 5.10
N ASN A 380 -6.73 12.81 3.86
CA ASN A 380 -6.98 13.77 2.78
C ASN A 380 -8.33 14.49 2.96
N LYS A 381 -9.40 13.75 3.30
CA LYS A 381 -10.73 14.31 3.57
C LYS A 381 -10.68 15.38 4.65
N PHE A 382 -9.88 15.17 5.69
CA PHE A 382 -9.76 16.10 6.81
C PHE A 382 -8.71 17.20 6.59
N GLY A 383 -8.02 17.21 5.45
CA GLY A 383 -7.02 18.24 5.12
C GLY A 383 -5.77 18.18 6.00
N LEU A 384 -5.41 17.02 6.53
CA LEU A 384 -4.30 16.84 7.47
C LEU A 384 -3.09 16.09 6.88
N ALA A 385 -3.07 15.85 5.58
CA ALA A 385 -2.03 15.07 4.91
C ALA A 385 -0.61 15.64 5.12
N ASP A 386 -0.47 16.96 5.17
CA ASP A 386 0.79 17.67 5.41
C ASP A 386 1.20 17.76 6.89
N GLN A 387 0.35 17.28 7.81
CA GLN A 387 0.56 17.30 9.25
C GLN A 387 0.94 15.93 9.84
N VAL A 388 1.19 14.96 8.98
CA VAL A 388 1.70 13.63 9.35
C VAL A 388 3.09 13.40 8.75
N SER A 389 3.86 12.47 9.30
CA SER A 389 5.25 12.28 8.88
C SER A 389 5.37 11.61 7.52
N TYR A 390 4.58 10.58 7.25
CA TYR A 390 4.66 9.83 6.00
C TYR A 390 3.32 9.17 5.65
N ILE A 391 2.91 9.34 4.39
CA ILE A 391 1.75 8.65 3.81
C ILE A 391 2.28 7.63 2.81
N SER A 392 2.09 6.33 3.11
CA SER A 392 2.56 5.27 2.25
C SER A 392 1.70 5.15 0.98
N THR A 393 2.37 4.95 -0.14
CA THR A 393 1.72 4.61 -1.41
C THR A 393 1.52 3.11 -1.58
N GLY A 394 1.97 2.31 -0.61
CA GLY A 394 2.21 0.88 -0.75
C GLY A 394 0.98 -0.02 -0.67
N GLY A 395 -0.14 0.44 -0.12
CA GLY A 395 -1.34 -0.40 0.00
C GLY A 395 -1.04 -1.80 0.56
N GLY A 396 -1.25 -2.82 -0.27
CA GLY A 396 -1.01 -4.21 0.10
C GLY A 396 0.44 -4.54 0.44
N ALA A 397 1.41 -3.88 -0.20
CA ALA A 397 2.82 -4.09 0.11
C ALA A 397 3.18 -3.61 1.51
N LEU A 398 2.63 -2.46 1.92
CA LEU A 398 2.79 -1.97 3.29
C LEU A 398 2.22 -2.96 4.31
N LEU A 399 1.01 -3.46 4.06
CA LEU A 399 0.34 -4.41 4.96
C LEU A 399 1.16 -5.70 5.11
N GLU A 400 1.66 -6.26 4.02
CA GLU A 400 2.52 -7.44 4.06
C GLU A 400 3.84 -7.18 4.80
N ALA A 401 4.44 -6.01 4.62
CA ALA A 401 5.63 -5.61 5.36
C ALA A 401 5.35 -5.52 6.86
N ILE A 402 4.22 -4.94 7.26
CA ILE A 402 3.82 -4.83 8.68
C ILE A 402 3.52 -6.21 9.28
N GLU A 403 3.03 -7.15 8.50
CA GLU A 403 2.91 -8.56 8.91
C GLU A 403 4.26 -9.25 9.16
N GLY A 404 5.37 -8.61 8.81
CA GLY A 404 6.71 -9.17 8.93
C GLY A 404 7.16 -10.00 7.73
N LYS A 405 6.43 -9.96 6.62
CA LYS A 405 6.80 -10.67 5.40
C LYS A 405 7.91 -9.96 4.65
N VAL A 406 8.81 -10.75 4.06
CA VAL A 406 9.84 -10.22 3.16
C VAL A 406 9.18 -9.73 1.87
N LEU A 407 9.55 -8.52 1.44
CA LEU A 407 9.10 -7.96 0.16
C LEU A 407 10.05 -8.40 -0.95
N PRO A 408 9.60 -9.21 -1.93
CA PRO A 408 10.48 -9.71 -3.00
C PRO A 408 11.19 -8.61 -3.80
N GLY A 409 10.51 -7.48 -4.03
CA GLY A 409 11.09 -6.35 -4.77
C GLY A 409 12.22 -5.64 -4.03
N VAL A 410 12.25 -5.73 -2.70
CA VAL A 410 13.35 -5.20 -1.87
C VAL A 410 14.47 -6.25 -1.78
N ALA A 411 14.12 -7.49 -1.44
CA ALA A 411 15.08 -8.58 -1.26
C ALA A 411 15.91 -8.84 -2.53
N ALA A 412 15.33 -8.68 -3.71
CA ALA A 412 16.03 -8.87 -4.99
C ALA A 412 17.17 -7.85 -5.22
N ILE A 413 17.04 -6.66 -4.66
CA ILE A 413 18.06 -5.61 -4.73
C ILE A 413 19.21 -5.88 -3.73
N GLU A 414 18.89 -6.46 -2.58
CA GLU A 414 19.85 -6.70 -1.49
C GLU A 414 20.75 -7.92 -1.74
N LYS A 415 20.35 -8.81 -2.64
CA LYS A 415 21.16 -9.97 -3.09
C LYS A 415 22.28 -9.53 -4.05
#